data_5b16c286d363c25dd032acbfaa77f1e2
#
_entry.id   5b16c286d363c25dd032acbfaa77f1e2
#
_cell.length_a   1.000
_cell.length_b   1.000
_cell.length_c   1.000
_cell.angle_alpha   90.00
_cell.angle_beta   90.00
_cell.angle_gamma   90.00
#
_symmetry.space_group_name_H-M   'P 1'
#
loop_
_entity.id
_entity.type
_entity.pdbx_description
1 polymer ?
#
loop_
_entity_poly.entity_id
_entity_poly.type
_entity_poly.pdbx_seq_one_letter_code
_entity_poly.pdbx_strand_id
1 'polypeptide(L)'
;VFDPISARIAEDLGFEVGMFAGSIASGTVLGAPDLIVLTLTEFAQQIHRICRAGDLSLMVDADHGYGNALNVMRTVEELETAGVAALTIEDTVLPRTFGDGGDAVLSIDEGVGKMKAALAARRDPNMAVAGRTSSLRITDLADTIKRVKAYEAAGVDAVFLVGVSTKAELEAIASEMKGPMLLGGASGELANKDYLGSVGVRVALQGHMPFAAAVKATYDTLKALRDGVAPGDLTPQLATTEQMDQFTRKADYVKWTKDFLS
;
A
#
# COMPACT_ATOMS: atom_id res chain seq x y z
N VAL A 1 -3.70 1.64 -5.79
CA VAL A 1 -4.55 0.71 -6.57
C VAL A 1 -5.43 -0.10 -5.62
N PHE A 2 -6.47 -0.75 -6.12
CA PHE A 2 -7.41 -1.49 -5.25
C PHE A 2 -7.97 -2.77 -5.91
N ASP A 3 -7.81 -2.92 -7.22
CA ASP A 3 -8.26 -4.07 -8.00
C ASP A 3 -7.44 -4.24 -9.29
N PRO A 4 -7.65 -5.31 -10.08
CA PRO A 4 -6.96 -5.54 -11.34
C PRO A 4 -7.10 -4.40 -12.35
N ILE A 5 -8.27 -3.74 -12.43
CA ILE A 5 -8.49 -2.65 -13.40
C ILE A 5 -7.72 -1.41 -12.97
N SER A 6 -7.77 -1.03 -11.70
CA SER A 6 -7.02 0.12 -11.21
C SER A 6 -5.49 -0.07 -11.32
N ALA A 7 -5.01 -1.32 -11.21
CA ALA A 7 -3.59 -1.64 -11.43
C ALA A 7 -3.19 -1.44 -12.90
N ARG A 8 -3.99 -1.94 -13.85
CA ARG A 8 -3.77 -1.73 -15.29
C ARG A 8 -3.85 -0.27 -15.70
N ILE A 9 -4.77 0.49 -15.12
CA ILE A 9 -4.86 1.94 -15.35
C ILE A 9 -3.58 2.63 -14.87
N ALA A 10 -3.09 2.29 -13.68
CA ALA A 10 -1.85 2.86 -13.15
C ALA A 10 -0.65 2.51 -14.03
N GLU A 11 -0.55 1.27 -14.47
CA GLU A 11 0.48 0.79 -15.40
C GLU A 11 0.44 1.56 -16.74
N ASP A 12 -0.73 1.65 -17.37
CA ASP A 12 -0.93 2.37 -18.64
C ASP A 12 -0.61 3.87 -18.54
N LEU A 13 -0.78 4.46 -17.35
CA LEU A 13 -0.43 5.85 -17.06
C LEU A 13 1.05 6.04 -16.71
N GLY A 14 1.84 4.97 -16.62
CA GLY A 14 3.27 5.01 -16.37
C GLY A 14 3.64 5.19 -14.89
N PHE A 15 2.78 4.80 -13.95
CA PHE A 15 3.19 4.69 -12.55
C PHE A 15 4.21 3.57 -12.38
N GLU A 16 5.30 3.87 -11.69
CA GLU A 16 6.41 2.92 -11.47
C GLU A 16 6.06 1.90 -10.38
N VAL A 17 5.24 2.31 -9.39
CA VAL A 17 4.84 1.48 -8.26
C VAL A 17 3.37 1.73 -7.94
N GLY A 18 2.60 0.65 -7.81
CA GLY A 18 1.26 0.67 -7.23
C GLY A 18 1.32 0.38 -5.73
N MET A 19 0.49 1.08 -4.93
CA MET A 19 0.32 0.79 -3.51
C MET A 19 -1.05 0.19 -3.24
N PHE A 20 -1.10 -0.97 -2.56
CA PHE A 20 -2.33 -1.56 -2.04
C PHE A 20 -2.26 -1.60 -0.50
N ALA A 21 -2.97 -0.69 0.14
CA ALA A 21 -2.98 -0.51 1.58
C ALA A 21 -3.99 -1.43 2.26
N GLY A 22 -3.73 -1.83 3.51
CA GLY A 22 -4.64 -2.61 4.36
C GLY A 22 -6.01 -1.96 4.52
N SER A 23 -6.05 -0.63 4.70
CA SER A 23 -7.31 0.16 4.77
C SER A 23 -8.15 0.04 3.49
N ILE A 24 -7.51 0.06 2.32
CA ILE A 24 -8.18 -0.10 1.03
C ILE A 24 -8.63 -1.54 0.83
N ALA A 25 -7.83 -2.50 1.29
CA ALA A 25 -8.19 -3.91 1.27
C ALA A 25 -9.43 -4.19 2.14
N SER A 26 -9.48 -3.64 3.35
CA SER A 26 -10.68 -3.73 4.21
C SER A 26 -11.92 -3.16 3.51
N GLY A 27 -11.80 -2.01 2.85
CA GLY A 27 -12.89 -1.40 2.09
C GLY A 27 -13.33 -2.20 0.88
N THR A 28 -12.40 -2.74 0.10
CA THR A 28 -12.71 -3.44 -1.17
C THR A 28 -13.11 -4.89 -0.98
N VAL A 29 -12.54 -5.60 -0.02
CA VAL A 29 -12.80 -7.03 0.23
C VAL A 29 -13.99 -7.25 1.16
N LEU A 30 -14.06 -6.47 2.24
CA LEU A 30 -15.07 -6.65 3.30
C LEU A 30 -16.14 -5.56 3.33
N GLY A 31 -15.92 -4.40 2.68
CA GLY A 31 -16.75 -3.21 2.92
C GLY A 31 -16.64 -2.70 4.36
N ALA A 32 -15.52 -2.96 5.03
CA ALA A 32 -15.28 -2.65 6.43
C ALA A 32 -14.31 -1.46 6.59
N PRO A 33 -14.36 -0.73 7.72
CA PRO A 33 -13.35 0.26 8.05
C PRO A 33 -12.00 -0.41 8.37
N ASP A 34 -10.95 0.40 8.43
CA ASP A 34 -9.58 -0.02 8.76
C ASP A 34 -9.42 -0.34 10.25
N LEU A 35 -9.79 -1.55 10.64
CA LEU A 35 -9.78 -2.03 12.03
C LEU A 35 -9.07 -3.38 12.19
N ILE A 36 -8.23 -3.77 11.20
CA ILE A 36 -7.46 -5.03 11.22
C ILE A 36 -8.37 -6.27 11.35
N VAL A 37 -9.51 -6.23 10.67
CA VAL A 37 -10.46 -7.38 10.64
C VAL A 37 -10.30 -8.26 9.39
N LEU A 38 -9.57 -7.76 8.38
CA LEU A 38 -9.22 -8.52 7.20
C LEU A 38 -8.21 -9.61 7.54
N THR A 39 -8.43 -10.82 7.07
CA THR A 39 -7.47 -11.92 7.27
C THR A 39 -6.32 -11.85 6.27
N LEU A 40 -5.15 -12.41 6.65
CA LEU A 40 -4.01 -12.53 5.73
C LEU A 40 -4.40 -13.26 4.43
N THR A 41 -5.22 -14.30 4.51
CA THR A 41 -5.64 -15.07 3.33
C THR A 41 -6.46 -14.21 2.36
N GLU A 42 -7.43 -13.44 2.85
CA GLU A 42 -8.23 -12.54 2.01
C GLU A 42 -7.35 -11.45 1.38
N PHE A 43 -6.42 -10.90 2.15
CA PHE A 43 -5.47 -9.90 1.66
C PHE A 43 -4.58 -10.48 0.54
N ALA A 44 -3.92 -11.62 0.77
CA ALA A 44 -3.07 -12.29 -0.21
C ALA A 44 -3.85 -12.68 -1.49
N GLN A 45 -5.10 -13.13 -1.35
CA GLN A 45 -5.94 -13.45 -2.50
C GLN A 45 -6.26 -12.23 -3.37
N GLN A 46 -6.51 -11.07 -2.76
CA GLN A 46 -6.75 -9.84 -3.51
C GLN A 46 -5.46 -9.35 -4.17
N ILE A 47 -4.35 -9.40 -3.47
CA ILE A 47 -3.02 -9.07 -4.01
C ILE A 47 -2.71 -9.94 -5.24
N HIS A 48 -2.90 -11.25 -5.13
CA HIS A 48 -2.70 -12.16 -6.26
C HIS A 48 -3.52 -11.77 -7.50
N ARG A 49 -4.78 -11.34 -7.32
CA ARG A 49 -5.61 -10.86 -8.44
C ARG A 49 -5.04 -9.57 -9.05
N ILE A 50 -4.49 -8.68 -8.25
CA ILE A 50 -3.88 -7.43 -8.70
C ILE A 50 -2.57 -7.73 -9.43
N CYS A 51 -1.64 -8.47 -8.83
CA CYS A 51 -0.32 -8.76 -9.39
C CYS A 51 -0.40 -9.50 -10.73
N ARG A 52 -1.33 -10.45 -10.89
CA ARG A 52 -1.48 -11.19 -12.16
C ARG A 52 -2.12 -10.37 -13.29
N ALA A 53 -2.59 -9.14 -13.02
CA ALA A 53 -3.32 -8.35 -14.00
C ALA A 53 -2.41 -7.63 -15.01
N GLY A 54 -1.14 -7.42 -14.68
CA GLY A 54 -0.13 -6.72 -15.47
C GLY A 54 1.24 -6.77 -14.79
N ASP A 55 2.15 -5.94 -15.24
CA ASP A 55 3.55 -5.90 -14.79
C ASP A 55 3.84 -4.75 -13.79
N LEU A 56 2.80 -4.04 -13.31
CA LEU A 56 2.96 -2.98 -12.32
C LEU A 56 3.59 -3.54 -11.04
N SER A 57 4.75 -3.01 -10.65
CA SER A 57 5.35 -3.36 -9.36
C SER A 57 4.43 -2.99 -8.22
N LEU A 58 3.96 -3.98 -7.44
CA LEU A 58 3.03 -3.77 -6.34
C LEU A 58 3.75 -3.74 -5.00
N MET A 59 3.64 -2.60 -4.30
CA MET A 59 3.97 -2.49 -2.88
C MET A 59 2.70 -2.64 -2.05
N VAL A 60 2.78 -3.35 -0.94
CA VAL A 60 1.62 -3.56 -0.06
C VAL A 60 1.91 -3.17 1.38
N ASP A 61 0.89 -2.68 2.06
CA ASP A 61 0.91 -2.45 3.48
C ASP A 61 0.39 -3.71 4.19
N ALA A 62 1.32 -4.46 4.76
CA ALA A 62 1.00 -5.69 5.49
C ALA A 62 0.70 -5.42 6.98
N ASP A 63 0.32 -4.18 7.31
CA ASP A 63 -0.03 -3.75 8.66
C ASP A 63 1.06 -4.18 9.68
N HIS A 64 0.65 -4.74 10.81
CA HIS A 64 1.54 -5.27 11.86
C HIS A 64 2.12 -6.67 11.55
N GLY A 65 1.89 -7.20 10.35
CA GLY A 65 2.32 -8.56 9.95
C GLY A 65 1.44 -9.68 10.52
N TYR A 66 0.19 -9.37 10.86
CA TYR A 66 -0.85 -10.29 11.33
C TYR A 66 -0.52 -11.05 12.64
N GLY A 67 0.36 -10.47 13.46
CA GLY A 67 0.69 -11.02 14.79
C GLY A 67 2.14 -10.76 15.24
N ASN A 68 2.75 -11.72 15.90
CA ASN A 68 4.14 -11.64 16.35
C ASN A 68 5.14 -11.95 15.21
N ALA A 69 6.44 -12.00 15.52
CA ALA A 69 7.49 -12.26 14.54
C ALA A 69 7.31 -13.54 13.71
N LEU A 70 6.73 -14.62 14.28
CA LEU A 70 6.45 -15.85 13.54
C LEU A 70 5.29 -15.68 12.57
N ASN A 71 4.28 -14.88 12.93
CA ASN A 71 3.20 -14.51 12.01
C ASN A 71 3.73 -13.65 10.86
N VAL A 72 4.67 -12.73 11.13
CA VAL A 72 5.35 -11.94 10.11
C VAL A 72 6.05 -12.83 9.08
N MET A 73 6.74 -13.90 9.50
CA MET A 73 7.34 -14.86 8.56
C MET A 73 6.28 -15.44 7.62
N ARG A 74 5.16 -15.91 8.17
CA ARG A 74 4.04 -16.43 7.37
C ARG A 74 3.45 -15.39 6.44
N THR A 75 3.32 -14.14 6.90
CA THR A 75 2.83 -13.04 6.09
C THR A 75 3.72 -12.78 4.88
N VAL A 76 5.04 -12.75 5.07
CA VAL A 76 6.00 -12.56 3.99
C VAL A 76 5.89 -13.70 2.96
N GLU A 77 5.84 -14.96 3.41
CA GLU A 77 5.70 -16.12 2.52
C GLU A 77 4.44 -16.05 1.64
N GLU A 78 3.30 -15.68 2.22
CA GLU A 78 2.03 -15.57 1.49
C GLU A 78 2.05 -14.40 0.49
N LEU A 79 2.56 -13.24 0.89
CA LEU A 79 2.57 -12.06 0.06
C LEU A 79 3.59 -12.16 -1.08
N GLU A 80 4.76 -12.72 -0.81
CA GLU A 80 5.76 -13.05 -1.85
C GLU A 80 5.16 -14.02 -2.88
N THR A 81 4.47 -15.07 -2.43
CA THR A 81 3.78 -16.02 -3.30
C THR A 81 2.67 -15.35 -4.11
N ALA A 82 2.00 -14.33 -3.57
CA ALA A 82 1.00 -13.54 -4.26
C ALA A 82 1.58 -12.62 -5.34
N GLY A 83 2.90 -12.37 -5.35
CA GLY A 83 3.63 -11.65 -6.38
C GLY A 83 3.97 -10.20 -6.06
N VAL A 84 4.04 -9.80 -4.78
CA VAL A 84 4.41 -8.43 -4.41
C VAL A 84 5.87 -8.11 -4.73
N ALA A 85 6.15 -6.87 -5.15
CA ALA A 85 7.50 -6.36 -5.32
C ALA A 85 8.07 -5.77 -4.01
N ALA A 86 7.19 -5.32 -3.10
CA ALA A 86 7.58 -4.80 -1.80
C ALA A 86 6.44 -4.95 -0.78
N LEU A 87 6.81 -5.03 0.49
CA LEU A 87 5.85 -4.97 1.60
C LEU A 87 6.38 -4.12 2.75
N THR A 88 5.45 -3.60 3.55
CA THR A 88 5.78 -2.89 4.78
C THR A 88 5.28 -3.66 5.99
N ILE A 89 6.06 -3.69 7.06
CA ILE A 89 5.65 -4.21 8.37
C ILE A 89 5.77 -3.07 9.38
N GLU A 90 4.71 -2.80 10.13
CA GLU A 90 4.72 -1.71 11.10
C GLU A 90 4.86 -2.18 12.56
N ASP A 91 5.30 -1.22 13.37
CA ASP A 91 5.50 -1.37 14.80
C ASP A 91 4.33 -0.86 15.65
N THR A 92 3.20 -0.53 15.05
CA THR A 92 1.98 -0.18 15.80
C THR A 92 1.42 -1.39 16.52
N VAL A 93 0.94 -1.20 17.75
CA VAL A 93 0.23 -2.25 18.51
C VAL A 93 -1.13 -2.48 17.89
N LEU A 94 -1.28 -3.56 17.15
CA LEU A 94 -2.48 -3.92 16.42
C LEU A 94 -2.80 -5.42 16.56
N PRO A 95 -4.07 -5.82 16.49
CA PRO A 95 -5.25 -4.96 16.62
C PRO A 95 -5.32 -4.29 17.99
N ARG A 96 -6.11 -3.21 18.12
CA ARG A 96 -6.26 -2.53 19.43
C ARG A 96 -6.73 -3.51 20.50
N THR A 97 -6.12 -3.43 21.68
CA THR A 97 -6.46 -4.30 22.82
C THR A 97 -7.72 -3.80 23.54
N PHE A 98 -8.42 -4.74 24.22
CA PHE A 98 -9.59 -4.39 25.00
C PHE A 98 -9.22 -3.40 26.13
N GLY A 99 -9.99 -2.32 26.23
CA GLY A 99 -9.77 -1.27 27.25
C GLY A 99 -8.64 -0.30 26.94
N ASP A 100 -7.99 -0.43 25.75
CA ASP A 100 -6.92 0.49 25.33
C ASP A 100 -7.50 1.81 24.87
N GLY A 101 -6.93 2.91 25.37
CA GLY A 101 -7.38 4.27 25.13
C GLY A 101 -6.72 5.00 23.96
N GLY A 102 -5.79 4.38 23.23
CA GLY A 102 -5.06 5.08 22.18
C GLY A 102 -4.13 4.22 21.33
N ASP A 103 -3.48 4.85 20.36
CA ASP A 103 -2.47 4.20 19.53
C ASP A 103 -1.15 4.10 20.34
N ALA A 104 -0.50 2.95 20.23
CA ALA A 104 0.79 2.66 20.85
C ALA A 104 1.73 1.99 19.86
N VAL A 105 3.00 2.07 20.10
CA VAL A 105 4.03 1.35 19.34
C VAL A 105 4.67 0.27 20.19
N LEU A 106 5.05 -0.84 19.55
CA LEU A 106 5.82 -1.92 20.17
C LEU A 106 7.17 -1.40 20.73
N SER A 107 7.81 -2.15 21.60
CA SER A 107 9.20 -1.90 21.95
C SER A 107 10.08 -1.94 20.68
N ILE A 108 11.19 -1.19 20.69
CA ILE A 108 12.14 -1.21 19.58
C ILE A 108 12.64 -2.64 19.33
N ASP A 109 12.95 -3.38 20.38
CA ASP A 109 13.45 -4.75 20.29
C ASP A 109 12.44 -5.70 19.62
N GLU A 110 11.16 -5.56 19.95
CA GLU A 110 10.09 -6.34 19.31
C GLU A 110 9.90 -5.95 17.84
N GLY A 111 9.93 -4.63 17.54
CA GLY A 111 9.91 -4.14 16.17
C GLY A 111 11.09 -4.69 15.34
N VAL A 112 12.30 -4.64 15.88
CA VAL A 112 13.50 -5.23 15.26
C VAL A 112 13.34 -6.74 15.06
N GLY A 113 12.75 -7.44 16.02
CA GLY A 113 12.45 -8.88 15.91
C GLY A 113 11.54 -9.16 14.71
N LYS A 114 10.49 -8.36 14.50
CA LYS A 114 9.59 -8.47 13.34
C LYS A 114 10.31 -8.19 12.02
N MET A 115 11.17 -7.16 11.95
CA MET A 115 11.94 -6.82 10.74
C MET A 115 12.90 -7.96 10.37
N LYS A 116 13.62 -8.52 11.34
CA LYS A 116 14.50 -9.67 11.12
C LYS A 116 13.73 -10.91 10.67
N ALA A 117 12.55 -11.16 11.24
CA ALA A 117 11.69 -12.27 10.84
C ALA A 117 11.20 -12.11 9.39
N ALA A 118 10.81 -10.90 8.98
CA ALA A 118 10.41 -10.60 7.61
C ALA A 118 11.55 -10.87 6.62
N LEU A 119 12.75 -10.38 6.93
CA LEU A 119 13.94 -10.60 6.10
C LEU A 119 14.35 -12.08 6.02
N ALA A 120 14.20 -12.82 7.11
CA ALA A 120 14.54 -14.25 7.16
C ALA A 120 13.55 -15.12 6.36
N ALA A 121 12.29 -14.70 6.26
CA ALA A 121 11.26 -15.44 5.52
C ALA A 121 11.28 -15.15 4.01
N ARG A 122 11.82 -14.01 3.59
CA ARG A 122 11.96 -13.61 2.20
C ARG A 122 12.84 -14.61 1.43
N ARG A 123 12.36 -15.07 0.26
CA ARG A 123 13.07 -15.99 -0.64
C ARG A 123 13.64 -15.26 -1.85
N ASP A 124 12.87 -14.33 -2.45
CA ASP A 124 13.33 -13.49 -3.55
C ASP A 124 14.10 -12.27 -3.01
N PRO A 125 15.41 -12.16 -3.22
CA PRO A 125 16.18 -11.02 -2.73
C PRO A 125 15.79 -9.68 -3.40
N ASN A 126 15.03 -9.72 -4.48
CA ASN A 126 14.54 -8.51 -5.16
C ASN A 126 13.24 -7.97 -4.54
N MET A 127 12.51 -8.77 -3.77
CA MET A 127 11.35 -8.27 -3.03
C MET A 127 11.82 -7.38 -1.87
N ALA A 128 11.40 -6.13 -1.85
CA ALA A 128 11.81 -5.20 -0.81
C ALA A 128 10.96 -5.34 0.47
N VAL A 129 11.62 -5.31 1.63
CA VAL A 129 10.99 -5.27 2.96
C VAL A 129 11.26 -3.91 3.58
N ALA A 130 10.20 -3.14 3.86
CA ALA A 130 10.31 -1.85 4.52
C ALA A 130 9.80 -1.91 5.96
N GLY A 131 10.60 -1.41 6.89
CA GLY A 131 10.19 -1.21 8.28
C GLY A 131 9.38 0.07 8.40
N ARG A 132 8.08 -0.05 8.72
CA ARG A 132 7.17 1.08 8.88
C ARG A 132 7.05 1.49 10.33
N THR A 133 7.03 2.81 10.58
CA THR A 133 6.71 3.35 11.89
C THR A 133 5.81 4.57 11.79
N SER A 134 4.85 4.65 12.72
CA SER A 134 3.99 5.80 12.96
C SER A 134 4.37 6.54 14.26
N SER A 135 5.55 6.25 14.82
CA SER A 135 6.01 6.76 16.11
C SER A 135 6.04 8.30 16.18
N LEU A 136 6.32 8.98 15.07
CA LEU A 136 6.31 10.46 15.06
C LEU A 136 4.95 11.06 15.47
N ARG A 137 3.86 10.33 15.23
CA ARG A 137 2.50 10.72 15.61
C ARG A 137 2.09 10.20 16.99
N ILE A 138 2.71 9.14 17.46
CA ILE A 138 2.32 8.39 18.67
C ILE A 138 3.23 8.76 19.86
N THR A 139 4.51 8.93 19.59
CA THR A 139 5.53 9.28 20.58
C THR A 139 6.16 10.65 20.25
N ASP A 140 7.39 10.64 19.71
CA ASP A 140 8.12 11.86 19.33
C ASP A 140 9.20 11.60 18.27
N LEU A 141 9.86 12.68 17.84
CA LEU A 141 10.94 12.63 16.85
C LEU A 141 12.17 11.84 17.35
N ALA A 142 12.51 11.95 18.63
CA ALA A 142 13.68 11.27 19.17
C ALA A 142 13.49 9.75 19.22
N ASP A 143 12.31 9.27 19.59
CA ASP A 143 11.94 7.85 19.52
C ASP A 143 11.88 7.38 18.06
N THR A 144 11.32 8.16 17.16
CA THR A 144 11.29 7.87 15.72
C THR A 144 12.71 7.66 15.17
N ILE A 145 13.64 8.54 15.46
CA ILE A 145 15.04 8.41 15.04
C ILE A 145 15.68 7.12 15.59
N LYS A 146 15.42 6.77 16.84
CA LYS A 146 15.93 5.51 17.40
C LYS A 146 15.39 4.29 16.65
N ARG A 147 14.09 4.28 16.33
CA ARG A 147 13.43 3.18 15.60
C ARG A 147 13.97 3.03 14.19
N VAL A 148 14.04 4.11 13.43
CA VAL A 148 14.52 4.04 12.04
C VAL A 148 15.97 3.53 11.98
N LYS A 149 16.83 3.97 12.89
CA LYS A 149 18.22 3.47 13.01
C LYS A 149 18.25 1.99 13.37
N ALA A 150 17.39 1.54 14.27
CA ALA A 150 17.31 0.14 14.68
C ALA A 150 16.81 -0.75 13.53
N TYR A 151 15.84 -0.29 12.75
CA TYR A 151 15.31 -1.03 11.60
C TYR A 151 16.31 -1.07 10.45
N GLU A 152 16.97 0.05 10.15
CA GLU A 152 18.09 0.05 9.20
C GLU A 152 19.21 -0.92 9.62
N ALA A 153 19.59 -0.91 10.90
CA ALA A 153 20.58 -1.85 11.43
C ALA A 153 20.10 -3.31 11.42
N ALA A 154 18.79 -3.57 11.46
CA ALA A 154 18.23 -4.91 11.28
C ALA A 154 18.33 -5.40 9.84
N GLY A 155 18.58 -4.51 8.86
CA GLY A 155 18.82 -4.84 7.46
C GLY A 155 17.62 -4.67 6.55
N VAL A 156 16.57 -3.92 6.94
CA VAL A 156 15.45 -3.61 6.04
C VAL A 156 15.93 -2.83 4.82
N ASP A 157 15.29 -3.04 3.68
CA ASP A 157 15.68 -2.39 2.41
C ASP A 157 15.30 -0.91 2.38
N ALA A 158 14.29 -0.52 3.16
CA ALA A 158 13.84 0.86 3.30
C ALA A 158 13.16 1.07 4.65
N VAL A 159 12.99 2.34 5.05
CA VAL A 159 12.12 2.71 6.17
C VAL A 159 10.92 3.51 5.67
N PHE A 160 9.73 3.14 6.14
CA PHE A 160 8.50 3.82 5.79
C PHE A 160 7.99 4.65 6.96
N LEU A 161 7.94 5.96 6.75
CA LEU A 161 7.58 6.96 7.76
C LEU A 161 6.15 7.44 7.55
N VAL A 162 5.36 7.38 8.62
CA VAL A 162 4.01 7.94 8.66
C VAL A 162 3.97 9.11 9.64
N GLY A 163 3.36 10.23 9.19
CA GLY A 163 3.16 11.40 10.03
C GLY A 163 4.21 12.50 9.94
N VAL A 164 5.23 12.34 9.11
CA VAL A 164 6.16 13.43 8.78
C VAL A 164 5.36 14.57 8.13
N SER A 165 5.47 15.76 8.68
CA SER A 165 4.68 16.93 8.26
C SER A 165 5.53 18.13 7.87
N THR A 166 6.77 18.21 8.34
CA THR A 166 7.69 19.33 8.10
C THR A 166 9.03 18.88 7.51
N LYS A 167 9.69 19.81 6.81
CA LYS A 167 11.06 19.59 6.33
C LYS A 167 12.04 19.35 7.48
N ALA A 168 11.90 20.07 8.58
CA ALA A 168 12.76 19.93 9.74
C ALA A 168 12.71 18.52 10.35
N GLU A 169 11.52 17.93 10.47
CA GLU A 169 11.36 16.54 10.91
C GLU A 169 12.03 15.57 9.93
N LEU A 170 11.78 15.74 8.62
CA LEU A 170 12.35 14.88 7.60
C LEU A 170 13.87 14.95 7.54
N GLU A 171 14.43 16.15 7.58
CA GLU A 171 15.88 16.39 7.59
C GLU A 171 16.56 15.82 8.84
N ALA A 172 15.93 15.96 10.01
CA ALA A 172 16.43 15.38 11.26
C ALA A 172 16.49 13.83 11.16
N ILE A 173 15.46 13.19 10.59
CA ILE A 173 15.46 11.75 10.39
C ILE A 173 16.49 11.37 9.31
N ALA A 174 16.50 12.05 8.17
CA ALA A 174 17.39 11.78 7.05
C ALA A 174 18.87 11.88 7.42
N SER A 175 19.24 12.80 8.30
CA SER A 175 20.63 12.96 8.76
C SER A 175 21.16 11.75 9.55
N GLU A 176 20.28 10.92 10.09
CA GLU A 176 20.58 9.75 10.91
C GLU A 176 20.44 8.41 10.17
N MET A 177 20.04 8.46 8.90
CA MET A 177 19.83 7.28 8.04
C MET A 177 20.75 7.29 6.82
N LYS A 178 21.00 6.12 6.26
CA LYS A 178 21.74 5.92 5.01
C LYS A 178 20.87 5.31 3.90
N GLY A 179 19.91 4.48 4.28
CA GLY A 179 19.03 3.78 3.37
C GLY A 179 17.89 4.64 2.83
N PRO A 180 17.14 4.14 1.85
CA PRO A 180 16.02 4.86 1.26
C PRO A 180 14.86 5.00 2.24
N MET A 181 14.15 6.12 2.11
CA MET A 181 12.93 6.40 2.87
C MET A 181 11.70 6.39 1.97
N LEU A 182 10.59 5.91 2.53
CA LEU A 182 9.26 6.01 1.98
C LEU A 182 8.41 6.90 2.89
N LEU A 183 7.54 7.73 2.30
CA LEU A 183 6.61 8.57 3.07
C LEU A 183 5.17 8.15 2.82
N GLY A 184 4.39 8.05 3.89
CA GLY A 184 2.95 7.77 3.86
C GLY A 184 2.10 8.89 3.25
N GLY A 185 2.71 10.04 2.98
CA GLY A 185 2.14 11.18 2.30
C GLY A 185 3.16 12.31 2.22
N ALA A 186 3.01 13.16 1.20
CA ALA A 186 3.84 14.35 1.02
C ALA A 186 2.93 15.51 0.57
N SER A 187 2.70 16.45 1.45
CA SER A 187 1.86 17.62 1.19
C SER A 187 2.51 18.89 1.74
N GLY A 188 1.95 20.04 1.40
CA GLY A 188 2.50 21.31 1.85
C GLY A 188 3.96 21.50 1.43
N GLU A 189 4.85 21.76 2.37
CA GLU A 189 6.27 21.96 2.11
C GLU A 189 7.02 20.71 1.65
N LEU A 190 6.44 19.51 1.84
CA LEU A 190 6.98 18.22 1.40
C LEU A 190 6.51 17.83 -0.01
N ALA A 191 5.70 18.62 -0.70
CA ALA A 191 5.16 18.27 -2.02
C ALA A 191 6.20 18.33 -3.17
N ASN A 192 7.42 18.83 -2.92
CA ASN A 192 8.45 18.99 -3.95
C ASN A 192 9.26 17.69 -4.10
N LYS A 193 9.14 17.03 -5.26
CA LYS A 193 9.82 15.76 -5.58
C LYS A 193 11.34 15.86 -5.57
N ASP A 194 11.90 16.95 -6.09
CA ASP A 194 13.37 17.13 -6.16
C ASP A 194 13.96 17.26 -4.75
N TYR A 195 13.28 18.02 -3.89
CA TYR A 195 13.64 18.11 -2.48
C TYR A 195 13.57 16.75 -1.80
N LEU A 196 12.47 16.01 -1.95
CA LEU A 196 12.32 14.67 -1.37
C LEU A 196 13.42 13.73 -1.85
N GLY A 197 13.72 13.74 -3.15
CA GLY A 197 14.80 12.96 -3.73
C GLY A 197 16.17 13.32 -3.15
N SER A 198 16.44 14.62 -2.89
CA SER A 198 17.70 15.11 -2.36
C SER A 198 17.97 14.67 -0.91
N VAL A 199 16.91 14.45 -0.11
CA VAL A 199 17.01 13.99 1.28
C VAL A 199 16.84 12.46 1.43
N GLY A 200 16.83 11.69 0.33
CA GLY A 200 16.82 10.23 0.39
C GLY A 200 15.44 9.57 0.33
N VAL A 201 14.36 10.33 0.13
CA VAL A 201 13.04 9.77 -0.12
C VAL A 201 12.98 9.21 -1.55
N ARG A 202 12.51 7.97 -1.70
CA ARG A 202 12.37 7.29 -3.00
C ARG A 202 10.92 7.05 -3.40
N VAL A 203 10.03 6.93 -2.43
CA VAL A 203 8.58 6.79 -2.66
C VAL A 203 7.84 7.75 -1.73
N ALA A 204 6.93 8.55 -2.29
CA ALA A 204 6.00 9.37 -1.54
C ALA A 204 4.57 9.03 -2.00
N LEU A 205 3.76 8.51 -1.10
CA LEU A 205 2.41 8.06 -1.42
C LEU A 205 1.49 9.26 -1.69
N GLN A 206 0.57 9.09 -2.67
CA GLN A 206 -0.37 10.13 -3.09
C GLN A 206 -1.76 9.99 -2.44
N GLY A 207 -1.86 9.12 -1.43
CA GLY A 207 -3.13 8.83 -0.74
C GLY A 207 -4.05 7.87 -1.52
N HIS A 208 -5.30 7.75 -1.03
CA HIS A 208 -6.26 6.77 -1.52
C HIS A 208 -7.33 7.36 -2.45
N MET A 209 -6.99 8.44 -3.16
CA MET A 209 -7.92 9.20 -4.02
C MET A 209 -8.64 8.33 -5.06
N PRO A 210 -7.99 7.39 -5.76
CA PRO A 210 -8.68 6.56 -6.75
C PRO A 210 -9.82 5.72 -6.17
N PHE A 211 -9.64 5.12 -4.99
CA PHE A 211 -10.70 4.36 -4.33
C PHE A 211 -11.86 5.26 -3.88
N ALA A 212 -11.56 6.40 -3.25
CA ALA A 212 -12.58 7.36 -2.84
C ALA A 212 -13.38 7.90 -4.04
N ALA A 213 -12.71 8.15 -5.17
CA ALA A 213 -13.35 8.56 -6.43
C ALA A 213 -14.28 7.47 -6.97
N ALA A 214 -13.84 6.19 -6.95
CA ALA A 214 -14.67 5.07 -7.38
C ALA A 214 -15.93 4.90 -6.51
N VAL A 215 -15.80 5.03 -5.18
CA VAL A 215 -16.93 5.01 -4.24
C VAL A 215 -17.91 6.15 -4.54
N LYS A 216 -17.39 7.36 -4.75
CA LYS A 216 -18.21 8.54 -5.08
C LYS A 216 -18.96 8.36 -6.40
N ALA A 217 -18.26 7.93 -7.45
CA ALA A 217 -18.86 7.68 -8.76
C ALA A 217 -19.95 6.60 -8.71
N THR A 218 -19.69 5.52 -7.98
CA THR A 218 -20.68 4.45 -7.77
C THR A 218 -21.92 4.97 -7.05
N TYR A 219 -21.74 5.73 -5.98
CA TYR A 219 -22.87 6.34 -5.25
C TYR A 219 -23.68 7.27 -6.13
N ASP A 220 -23.04 8.18 -6.87
CA ASP A 220 -23.73 9.15 -7.72
C ASP A 220 -24.51 8.47 -8.83
N THR A 221 -23.91 7.47 -9.47
CA THR A 221 -24.56 6.70 -10.54
C THR A 221 -25.80 5.94 -10.03
N LEU A 222 -25.65 5.22 -8.93
CA LEU A 222 -26.76 4.48 -8.32
C LEU A 222 -27.87 5.42 -7.86
N LYS A 223 -27.52 6.56 -7.28
CA LYS A 223 -28.48 7.56 -6.87
C LYS A 223 -29.27 8.14 -8.06
N ALA A 224 -28.57 8.51 -9.12
CA ALA A 224 -29.21 9.04 -10.34
C ALA A 224 -30.19 8.03 -10.95
N LEU A 225 -29.79 6.75 -11.08
CA LEU A 225 -30.66 5.68 -11.56
C LEU A 225 -31.90 5.49 -10.64
N ARG A 226 -31.70 5.52 -9.33
CA ARG A 226 -32.77 5.44 -8.34
C ARG A 226 -33.76 6.59 -8.45
N ASP A 227 -33.27 7.79 -8.74
CA ASP A 227 -34.06 9.01 -8.88
C ASP A 227 -34.75 9.11 -10.26
N GLY A 228 -34.59 8.10 -11.13
CA GLY A 228 -35.29 7.98 -12.42
C GLY A 228 -34.56 8.59 -13.62
N VAL A 229 -33.27 8.93 -13.48
CA VAL A 229 -32.44 9.35 -14.62
C VAL A 229 -32.30 8.15 -15.59
N ALA A 230 -32.55 8.38 -16.88
CA ALA A 230 -32.42 7.33 -17.88
C ALA A 230 -30.95 6.88 -18.00
N PRO A 231 -30.67 5.55 -18.13
CA PRO A 231 -29.29 5.07 -18.24
C PRO A 231 -28.46 5.72 -19.33
N GLY A 232 -29.07 6.06 -20.47
CA GLY A 232 -28.42 6.75 -21.58
C GLY A 232 -27.91 8.14 -21.24
N ASP A 233 -28.55 8.84 -20.32
CA ASP A 233 -28.19 10.20 -19.91
C ASP A 233 -26.93 10.21 -18.98
N LEU A 234 -26.55 9.05 -18.45
CA LEU A 234 -25.36 8.88 -17.62
C LEU A 234 -24.10 8.65 -18.45
N THR A 235 -24.22 8.26 -19.71
CA THR A 235 -23.09 7.90 -20.58
C THR A 235 -21.93 8.91 -20.58
N PRO A 236 -22.12 10.25 -20.55
CA PRO A 236 -21.01 11.18 -20.54
C PRO A 236 -20.13 11.15 -19.29
N GLN A 237 -20.61 10.52 -18.21
CA GLN A 237 -19.90 10.44 -16.94
C GLN A 237 -19.22 9.07 -16.72
N LEU A 238 -19.38 8.15 -17.67
CA LEU A 238 -18.87 6.80 -17.59
C LEU A 238 -17.59 6.62 -18.41
N ALA A 239 -16.82 5.59 -18.10
CA ALA A 239 -15.73 5.16 -18.97
C ALA A 239 -16.26 4.79 -20.35
N THR A 240 -15.58 5.23 -21.41
CA THR A 240 -15.98 4.89 -22.79
C THR A 240 -15.77 3.40 -23.08
N THR A 241 -16.39 2.91 -24.15
CA THR A 241 -16.17 1.53 -24.62
C THR A 241 -14.69 1.27 -24.90
N GLU A 242 -14.00 2.22 -25.52
CA GLU A 242 -12.58 2.14 -25.83
C GLU A 242 -11.72 2.05 -24.57
N GLN A 243 -12.02 2.84 -23.54
CA GLN A 243 -11.35 2.76 -22.24
C GLN A 243 -11.60 1.41 -21.57
N MET A 244 -12.85 0.94 -21.56
CA MET A 244 -13.18 -0.38 -21.00
C MET A 244 -12.47 -1.51 -21.75
N ASP A 245 -12.43 -1.46 -23.09
CA ASP A 245 -11.72 -2.42 -23.92
C ASP A 245 -10.21 -2.42 -23.64
N GLN A 246 -9.60 -1.23 -23.47
CA GLN A 246 -8.20 -1.08 -23.11
C GLN A 246 -7.91 -1.68 -21.73
N PHE A 247 -8.62 -1.26 -20.69
CA PHE A 247 -8.34 -1.68 -19.32
C PHE A 247 -8.68 -3.15 -19.06
N THR A 248 -9.58 -3.76 -19.85
CA THR A 248 -9.85 -5.19 -19.78
C THR A 248 -8.91 -6.02 -20.66
N ARG A 249 -8.01 -5.38 -21.45
CA ARG A 249 -7.12 -6.05 -22.41
C ARG A 249 -7.90 -6.88 -23.45
N LYS A 250 -9.04 -6.36 -23.90
CA LYS A 250 -9.95 -7.05 -24.83
C LYS A 250 -9.26 -7.46 -26.14
N ALA A 251 -8.32 -6.68 -26.63
CA ALA A 251 -7.56 -7.00 -27.84
C ALA A 251 -6.85 -8.36 -27.75
N ASP A 252 -6.29 -8.70 -26.59
CA ASP A 252 -5.62 -9.98 -26.37
C ASP A 252 -6.63 -11.14 -26.44
N TYR A 253 -7.81 -10.98 -25.83
CA TYR A 253 -8.86 -11.97 -25.87
C TYR A 253 -9.41 -12.18 -27.29
N VAL A 254 -9.57 -11.12 -28.09
CA VAL A 254 -9.96 -11.21 -29.50
C VAL A 254 -8.92 -12.01 -30.29
N LYS A 255 -7.63 -11.72 -30.08
CA LYS A 255 -6.54 -12.47 -30.69
C LYS A 255 -6.59 -13.96 -30.29
N TRP A 256 -6.65 -14.25 -29.00
CA TRP A 256 -6.70 -15.65 -28.50
C TRP A 256 -7.93 -16.40 -28.96
N THR A 257 -9.08 -15.72 -29.04
CA THR A 257 -10.30 -16.34 -29.61
C THR A 257 -10.06 -16.80 -31.04
N LYS A 258 -9.41 -15.94 -31.85
CA LYS A 258 -9.07 -16.29 -33.23
C LYS A 258 -8.03 -17.41 -33.29
N ASP A 259 -7.02 -17.38 -32.41
CA ASP A 259 -5.90 -18.33 -32.47
C ASP A 259 -6.30 -19.73 -31.94
N PHE A 260 -7.25 -19.80 -31.00
CA PHE A 260 -7.54 -21.04 -30.27
C PHE A 260 -8.97 -21.53 -30.33
N LEU A 261 -9.94 -20.75 -30.82
CA LEU A 261 -11.36 -21.12 -30.84
C LEU A 261 -11.99 -21.08 -32.24
N SER A 262 -11.24 -20.73 -33.30
CA SER A 262 -11.73 -20.68 -34.69
C SER A 262 -10.96 -21.62 -35.60
#